data_f12bea0acaf88bf7c9b1f6981efb0b90
#
_entry.id   f12bea0acaf88bf7c9b1f6981efb0b90
#
_cell.length_a   1.000
_cell.length_b   1.000
_cell.length_c   1.000
_cell.angle_alpha   90.00
_cell.angle_beta   90.00
_cell.angle_gamma   90.00
#
_symmetry.space_group_name_H-M   'P 1'
#
loop_
_entity.id
_entity.type
_entity.pdbx_description
1 polymer ?
#
loop_
_entity_poly.entity_id
_entity_poly.type
_entity_poly.pdbx_seq_one_letter_code
_entity_poly.pdbx_strand_id
1 'polypeptide(L)' 'MKFVRLGDYVVNVSEIRAIRRIGAGCTVLMKDGTDYKIASVSDESYENAIAYICCGGADDGKTDKG' A
#
# COMPACT_ATOMS: atom_id res chain seq x y z
N MET A 1 10.53 6.88 -5.47
CA MET A 1 9.11 6.67 -5.68
C MET A 1 8.81 5.17 -5.69
N LYS A 2 7.86 4.75 -4.89
CA LYS A 2 7.54 3.34 -4.74
C LYS A 2 6.12 3.06 -5.20
N PHE A 3 5.96 1.95 -5.91
CA PHE A 3 4.65 1.48 -6.32
C PHE A 3 4.42 0.09 -5.77
N VAL A 4 3.19 -0.20 -5.38
CA VAL A 4 2.81 -1.55 -4.97
C VAL A 4 1.67 -2.02 -5.83
N ARG A 5 1.62 -3.32 -6.03
CA ARG A 5 0.55 -3.94 -6.79
C ARG A 5 -0.48 -4.51 -5.82
N LEU A 6 -1.71 -4.05 -5.96
CA LEU A 6 -2.81 -4.51 -5.14
C LEU A 6 -3.90 -5.02 -6.08
N GLY A 7 -3.96 -6.33 -6.25
CA GLY A 7 -4.87 -6.91 -7.22
C GLY A 7 -4.46 -6.48 -8.62
N ASP A 8 -5.37 -5.83 -9.32
CA ASP A 8 -5.11 -5.32 -10.66
C ASP A 8 -4.63 -3.86 -10.65
N TYR A 9 -4.44 -3.29 -9.46
CA TYR A 9 -4.04 -1.89 -9.33
C TYR A 9 -2.57 -1.77 -9.03
N VAL A 10 -1.94 -0.76 -9.60
CA VAL A 10 -0.58 -0.37 -9.25
C VAL A 10 -0.67 1.01 -8.65
N VAL A 11 -0.29 1.14 -7.39
CA VAL A 11 -0.56 2.34 -6.62
C VAL A 11 0.74 2.94 -6.11
N ASN A 12 0.85 4.25 -6.18
CA ASN A 12 2.01 4.97 -5.65
C ASN A 12 1.89 5.05 -4.13
N VAL A 13 2.80 4.38 -3.44
CA VAL A 13 2.75 4.27 -1.99
C VAL A 13 2.80 5.64 -1.32
N SER A 14 3.56 6.56 -1.86
CA SER A 14 3.69 7.89 -1.25
C SER A 14 2.40 8.70 -1.31
N GLU A 15 1.44 8.28 -2.13
CA GLU A 15 0.15 8.96 -2.25
C GLU A 15 -0.94 8.27 -1.45
N ILE A 16 -0.62 7.19 -0.74
CA ILE A 16 -1.60 6.47 0.07
C ILE A 16 -1.71 7.13 1.43
N ARG A 17 -2.93 7.51 1.80
CA ARG A 17 -3.21 8.05 3.11
C ARG A 17 -3.58 6.96 4.10
N ALA A 18 -4.36 5.98 3.64
CA ALA A 18 -4.81 4.90 4.50
C ALA A 18 -5.13 3.68 3.65
N ILE A 19 -5.01 2.51 4.24
CA ILE A 19 -5.36 1.26 3.57
C ILE A 19 -6.05 0.37 4.59
N ARG A 20 -7.05 -0.37 4.15
CA ARG A 20 -7.85 -1.19 5.05
C ARG A 20 -8.19 -2.51 4.37
N ARG A 21 -7.99 -3.60 5.10
CA ARG A 21 -8.36 -4.93 4.61
C ARG A 21 -9.86 -5.14 4.77
N ILE A 22 -10.50 -5.58 3.70
CA ILE A 22 -11.94 -5.87 3.73
C ILE A 22 -12.14 -7.20 3.03
N GLY A 23 -12.40 -8.25 3.82
CA GLY A 23 -12.56 -9.59 3.26
C GLY A 23 -11.33 -10.01 2.50
N ALA A 24 -11.51 -10.42 1.25
CA ALA A 24 -10.39 -10.84 0.39
C ALA A 24 -9.74 -9.68 -0.33
N GLY A 25 -10.29 -8.49 -0.20
CA GLY A 25 -9.76 -7.31 -0.88
C GLY A 25 -9.33 -6.23 0.10
N CYS A 26 -9.26 -5.00 -0.39
CA CYS A 26 -8.92 -3.88 0.47
C CYS A 26 -9.45 -2.58 -0.11
N THR A 27 -9.49 -1.56 0.74
CA THR A 27 -9.82 -0.20 0.33
C THR A 27 -8.59 0.66 0.54
N VAL A 28 -8.27 1.48 -0.44
CA VAL A 28 -7.11 2.36 -0.40
C VAL A 28 -7.60 3.80 -0.52
N LEU A 29 -7.31 4.59 0.50
CA LEU A 29 -7.64 6.01 0.48
C LEU A 29 -6.37 6.78 0.12
N MET A 30 -6.45 7.57 -0.94
CA MET A 30 -5.33 8.35 -1.41
C MET A 30 -5.31 9.72 -0.74
N LYS A 31 -4.18 10.38 -0.79
CA LYS A 31 -4.02 11.69 -0.14
C LYS A 31 -4.92 12.77 -0.75
N ASP A 32 -5.29 12.61 -2.02
CA ASP A 32 -6.16 13.56 -2.68
C ASP A 32 -7.64 13.30 -2.41
N GLY A 33 -7.94 12.29 -1.60
CA GLY A 33 -9.31 11.93 -1.25
C GLY A 33 -9.90 10.84 -2.12
N THR A 34 -9.18 10.38 -3.14
CA THR A 34 -9.66 9.30 -3.99
C THR A 34 -9.69 8.00 -3.20
N ASP A 35 -10.70 7.19 -3.44
CA ASP A 35 -10.95 5.98 -2.69
C ASP A 35 -11.07 4.82 -3.68
N TYR A 36 -10.17 3.86 -3.60
CA TYR A 36 -10.17 2.69 -4.47
C TYR A 36 -10.61 1.46 -3.69
N LYS A 37 -11.56 0.72 -4.25
CA LYS A 37 -12.02 -0.52 -3.66
C LYS A 37 -11.54 -1.67 -4.52
N ILE A 38 -10.69 -2.50 -3.94
CA ILE A 38 -10.06 -3.60 -4.66
C ILE A 38 -10.66 -4.90 -4.14
N ALA A 39 -11.30 -5.64 -5.03
CA ALA A 39 -12.09 -6.80 -4.63
C ALA A 39 -11.24 -7.95 -4.11
N SER A 40 -10.05 -8.13 -4.64
CA SER A 40 -9.22 -9.28 -4.29
C SER A 40 -7.75 -8.89 -4.28
N VAL A 41 -7.10 -9.11 -3.15
CA VAL A 41 -5.69 -8.79 -2.96
C VAL A 41 -5.07 -9.92 -2.15
N SER A 42 -3.94 -10.46 -2.61
CA SER A 42 -3.25 -11.50 -1.86
C SER A 42 -2.71 -10.93 -0.55
N ASP A 43 -2.58 -11.80 0.44
CA ASP A 43 -2.03 -11.40 1.73
C ASP A 43 -0.64 -10.82 1.57
N GLU A 44 0.16 -11.42 0.70
CA GLU A 44 1.53 -10.95 0.47
C GLU A 44 1.54 -9.54 -0.08
N SER A 45 0.72 -9.26 -1.07
CA SER A 45 0.64 -7.92 -1.66
C SER A 45 0.17 -6.90 -0.65
N TYR A 46 -0.84 -7.26 0.14
CA TYR A 46 -1.37 -6.37 1.16
C TYR A 46 -0.31 -6.05 2.21
N GLU A 47 0.40 -7.07 2.68
CA GLU A 47 1.42 -6.87 3.71
C GLU A 47 2.60 -6.09 3.19
N ASN A 48 2.98 -6.29 1.93
CA ASN A 48 4.03 -5.49 1.32
C ASN A 48 3.64 -4.01 1.30
N ALA A 49 2.39 -3.71 0.96
CA ALA A 49 1.92 -2.34 0.96
C ALA A 49 1.95 -1.74 2.36
N ILE A 50 1.49 -2.49 3.35
CA ILE A 50 1.51 -2.05 4.75
C ILE A 50 2.95 -1.76 5.18
N ALA A 51 3.88 -2.63 4.84
CA ALA A 51 5.27 -2.45 5.22
C ALA A 51 5.85 -1.16 4.64
N TYR A 52 5.56 -0.87 3.39
CA TYR A 52 6.02 0.36 2.77
C TYR A 52 5.41 1.58 3.44
N ILE A 53 4.12 1.52 3.76
CA ILE A 53 3.43 2.65 4.38
C ILE A 53 3.91 2.88 5.80
N CYS A 54 3.96 1.81 6.59
CA CYS A 54 4.30 1.91 8.01
C CYS A 54 5.77 2.23 8.23
N CYS A 55 6.64 1.76 7.36
CA CYS A 55 8.07 1.98 7.48
C CYS A 55 8.55 3.17 6.66
N GLY A 56 7.62 3.93 6.12
CA GLY A 56 7.96 5.07 5.28
C GLY A 56 8.66 4.67 4.01
N GLY A 57 8.52 3.42 3.61
CA GLY A 57 9.19 2.92 2.44
C GLY A 57 10.70 2.89 2.61
N ALA A 58 11.10 2.88 3.82
CA ALA A 58 12.49 3.01 4.16
C ALA A 58 13.33 2.03 3.33
N ASP A 59 12.85 2.66 3.07
CA ASP A 59 13.46 2.34 2.49
C ASP A 59 14.48 2.64 2.37
N ASP A 60 14.31 2.98 2.52
CA ASP A 60 15.09 3.01 2.37
C ASP A 60 15.84 2.81 2.96
N GLY A 61 15.77 2.62 3.31
CA GLY A 61 16.32 2.33 3.79
C GLY A 61 16.97 2.15 4.41
N LYS A 62 16.85 2.27 4.46
CA LYS A 62 17.38 2.09 4.92
C LYS A 62 17.65 1.84 5.62
N THR A 63 17.32 1.80 5.67
CA THR A 63 17.52 1.53 6.31
C THR A 63 18.04 1.29 7.05
N ASP A 64 17.95 1.39 7.11
CA ASP A 64 18.40 1.16 7.72
C ASP A 64 18.93 1.05 8.45
N LYS A 65 19.01 1.16 8.56
CA LYS A 65 19.47 0.96 9.20
C LYS A 65 19.84 0.86 9.42
N GLY A 66 19.71 1.05 9.13
CA GLY A 66 19.94 0.79 9.29
C GLY A 66 20.06 0.83 9.46
#